data_e5aecb121a1ad67f3441f47a2a8351fe
#
_entry.id   e5aecb121a1ad67f3441f47a2a8351fe
#
_cell.length_a   1.000
_cell.length_b   1.000
_cell.length_c   1.000
_cell.angle_alpha   90.00
_cell.angle_beta   90.00
_cell.angle_gamma   90.00
#
_symmetry.space_group_name_H-M   'P 1'
#
loop_
_entity.id
_entity.type
_entity.pdbx_description
1 polymer ?
#
loop_
_entity_poly.entity_id
_entity_poly.type
_entity_poly.pdbx_seq_one_letter_code
_entity_poly.pdbx_strand_id
1 'polypeptide(L)'
;EGDAFVLDGGLGIEYLNTYYTFSDSIHLTPGAIIGRNVTVHDKFGNSAKVNLTVNHKHFKDVSFDVGVQTNNMLVFDAPQKQNPLIFGTVFGTGTASIKGNGQLINFDINMRSDPKTSVKLDFMNNSSAAEYDFITFVNKKELREMALTKPADSIKPLIFKNEDEGAELRMNFLLDITPDADIELIMDPVAGDKITGNCNGSLQIQYGTKTDLRMYGNIGIVQGNYNFSLQQLIHKNFKIRDGSIINFRGDPFEATMNVNAIYNVTANIQDLDPSLTYESSRRNTPVNCVLK
;
A
#
# COMPACT_ATOMS: atom_id res chain seq x y z
N GLU A 1 -11.15 -22.41 31.54
CA GLU A 1 -10.02 -22.84 30.69
C GLU A 1 -10.45 -23.99 29.80
N GLY A 2 -10.11 -23.93 28.49
CA GLY A 2 -10.47 -24.97 27.54
C GLY A 2 -10.24 -24.53 26.10
N ASP A 3 -10.53 -25.45 25.20
CA ASP A 3 -10.42 -25.22 23.78
C ASP A 3 -11.80 -24.98 23.16
N ALA A 4 -11.89 -24.00 22.26
CA ALA A 4 -13.06 -23.73 21.44
C ALA A 4 -12.68 -23.87 19.97
N PHE A 5 -13.47 -24.60 19.21
CA PHE A 5 -13.32 -24.68 17.77
C PHE A 5 -14.20 -23.61 17.10
N VAL A 6 -13.58 -22.71 16.34
CA VAL A 6 -14.27 -21.72 15.52
C VAL A 6 -14.52 -22.33 14.16
N LEU A 7 -15.78 -22.44 13.76
CA LEU A 7 -16.18 -22.89 12.44
C LEU A 7 -16.60 -21.67 11.61
N ASP A 8 -16.05 -21.58 10.39
CA ASP A 8 -16.35 -20.50 9.43
C ASP A 8 -16.21 -19.09 10.01
N GLY A 9 -15.14 -18.91 10.82
CA GLY A 9 -14.77 -17.60 11.34
C GLY A 9 -14.34 -16.65 10.21
N GLY A 10 -14.68 -15.37 10.37
CA GLY A 10 -14.32 -14.33 9.41
C GLY A 10 -13.65 -13.13 10.11
N LEU A 11 -12.62 -12.58 9.48
CA LEU A 11 -11.91 -11.39 9.92
C LEU A 11 -11.82 -10.38 8.78
N GLY A 12 -12.50 -9.25 8.90
CA GLY A 12 -12.38 -8.11 7.99
C GLY A 12 -11.40 -7.08 8.55
N ILE A 13 -10.49 -6.60 7.72
CA ILE A 13 -9.60 -5.47 8.03
C ILE A 13 -10.00 -4.32 7.13
N GLU A 14 -10.81 -3.41 7.67
CA GLU A 14 -11.46 -2.34 6.90
C GLU A 14 -10.43 -1.44 6.17
N TYR A 15 -9.36 -1.03 6.86
CA TYR A 15 -8.32 -0.19 6.26
C TYR A 15 -7.61 -0.83 5.06
N LEU A 16 -7.37 -2.14 5.11
CA LEU A 16 -6.76 -2.90 4.01
C LEU A 16 -7.78 -3.32 2.96
N ASN A 17 -9.08 -3.18 3.28
CA ASN A 17 -10.21 -3.69 2.51
C ASN A 17 -10.06 -5.18 2.19
N THR A 18 -9.62 -5.95 3.18
CA THR A 18 -9.39 -7.39 3.06
C THR A 18 -10.29 -8.17 4.00
N TYR A 19 -10.64 -9.36 3.59
CA TYR A 19 -11.44 -10.31 4.38
C TYR A 19 -10.80 -11.68 4.36
N TYR A 20 -10.64 -12.28 5.54
CA TYR A 20 -10.03 -13.57 5.72
C TYR A 20 -10.97 -14.52 6.43
N THR A 21 -10.95 -15.79 6.05
CA THR A 21 -11.74 -16.85 6.66
C THR A 21 -10.85 -17.88 7.33
N PHE A 22 -11.34 -18.50 8.39
CA PHE A 22 -10.61 -19.57 9.09
C PHE A 22 -11.58 -20.53 9.80
N SER A 23 -11.14 -21.76 9.96
CA SER A 23 -11.78 -22.75 10.83
C SER A 23 -10.68 -23.43 11.62
N ASP A 24 -10.58 -23.13 12.93
CA ASP A 24 -9.46 -23.61 13.75
C ASP A 24 -9.78 -23.54 15.25
N SER A 25 -8.95 -24.15 16.06
CA SER A 25 -9.07 -24.17 17.50
C SER A 25 -8.41 -22.97 18.16
N ILE A 26 -9.08 -22.41 19.15
CA ILE A 26 -8.61 -21.32 20.00
C ILE A 26 -8.59 -21.82 21.43
N HIS A 27 -7.45 -21.64 22.12
CA HIS A 27 -7.31 -21.96 23.52
C HIS A 27 -7.70 -20.76 24.41
N LEU A 28 -8.61 -20.97 25.32
CA LEU A 28 -9.14 -19.95 26.25
C LEU A 28 -8.63 -20.23 27.66
N THR A 29 -8.01 -19.23 28.26
CA THR A 29 -7.62 -19.22 29.67
C THR A 29 -8.33 -18.09 30.42
N PRO A 30 -8.30 -18.05 31.74
CA PRO A 30 -8.90 -16.94 32.52
C PRO A 30 -8.33 -15.56 32.18
N GLY A 31 -7.12 -15.49 31.61
CA GLY A 31 -6.44 -14.24 31.32
C GLY A 31 -5.98 -14.08 29.87
N ALA A 32 -6.24 -15.06 28.99
CA ALA A 32 -5.79 -14.98 27.61
C ALA A 32 -6.64 -15.79 26.60
N ILE A 33 -6.66 -15.29 25.38
CA ILE A 33 -7.17 -15.98 24.19
C ILE A 33 -5.96 -16.28 23.30
N ILE A 34 -5.73 -17.54 22.97
CA ILE A 34 -4.53 -17.98 22.27
C ILE A 34 -4.92 -18.77 21.01
N GLY A 35 -4.50 -18.28 19.84
CA GLY A 35 -4.55 -19.02 18.59
C GLY A 35 -3.12 -19.38 18.17
N ARG A 36 -2.85 -20.66 17.93
CA ARG A 36 -1.52 -21.13 17.53
C ARG A 36 -1.57 -21.72 16.14
N ASN A 37 -0.75 -21.15 15.25
CA ASN A 37 -0.60 -21.65 13.87
C ASN A 37 -1.93 -21.74 13.09
N VAL A 38 -2.87 -20.85 13.43
CA VAL A 38 -4.19 -20.76 12.80
C VAL A 38 -4.02 -20.52 11.30
N THR A 39 -4.69 -21.30 10.48
CA THR A 39 -4.66 -21.12 9.03
C THR A 39 -5.78 -20.19 8.61
N VAL A 40 -5.44 -19.06 8.02
CA VAL A 40 -6.40 -18.11 7.45
C VAL A 40 -6.31 -18.12 5.93
N HIS A 41 -7.43 -17.88 5.27
CA HIS A 41 -7.54 -17.85 3.81
C HIS A 41 -8.08 -16.51 3.33
N ASP A 42 -7.54 -16.01 2.21
CA ASP A 42 -8.11 -14.87 1.50
C ASP A 42 -9.23 -15.32 0.53
N LYS A 43 -9.87 -14.34 -0.12
CA LYS A 43 -10.95 -14.59 -1.09
C LYS A 43 -10.51 -15.37 -2.34
N PHE A 44 -9.22 -15.53 -2.59
CA PHE A 44 -8.65 -16.28 -3.71
C PHE A 44 -8.17 -17.67 -3.30
N GLY A 45 -8.27 -18.01 -2.00
CA GLY A 45 -7.84 -19.30 -1.47
C GLY A 45 -6.35 -19.38 -1.10
N ASN A 46 -5.60 -18.27 -1.18
CA ASN A 46 -4.24 -18.22 -0.64
C ASN A 46 -4.31 -18.25 0.89
N SER A 47 -3.24 -18.72 1.53
CA SER A 47 -3.25 -18.93 2.97
C SER A 47 -2.09 -18.28 3.70
N ALA A 48 -2.34 -17.93 4.97
CA ALA A 48 -1.33 -17.49 5.92
C ALA A 48 -1.44 -18.29 7.23
N LYS A 49 -0.33 -18.31 7.96
CA LYS A 49 -0.28 -18.84 9.32
C LYS A 49 -0.26 -17.69 10.32
N VAL A 50 -1.16 -17.76 11.29
CA VAL A 50 -1.34 -16.72 12.30
C VAL A 50 -1.13 -17.31 13.69
N ASN A 51 -0.28 -16.67 14.47
CA ASN A 51 -0.18 -16.87 15.92
C ASN A 51 -0.78 -15.65 16.61
N LEU A 52 -1.72 -15.84 17.49
CA LEU A 52 -2.43 -14.79 18.19
C LEU A 52 -2.39 -15.05 19.69
N THR A 53 -2.03 -14.05 20.47
CA THR A 53 -2.23 -14.03 21.92
C THR A 53 -2.89 -12.72 22.31
N VAL A 54 -4.06 -12.79 22.88
CA VAL A 54 -4.75 -11.62 23.46
C VAL A 54 -4.83 -11.83 24.96
N ASN A 55 -4.09 -11.03 25.72
CA ASN A 55 -4.14 -11.04 27.17
C ASN A 55 -5.18 -10.04 27.68
N HIS A 56 -5.86 -10.36 28.76
CA HIS A 56 -6.83 -9.51 29.41
C HIS A 56 -6.96 -9.78 30.89
N LYS A 57 -7.40 -8.76 31.65
CA LYS A 57 -7.85 -8.92 33.03
C LYS A 57 -9.35 -8.71 33.11
N HIS A 58 -10.13 -9.80 33.15
CA HIS A 58 -11.59 -9.73 33.14
C HIS A 58 -12.12 -8.90 31.94
N PHE A 59 -11.56 -9.11 30.74
CA PHE A 59 -11.83 -8.34 29.51
C PHE A 59 -11.50 -6.84 29.60
N LYS A 60 -10.63 -6.45 30.55
CA LYS A 60 -10.02 -5.12 30.66
C LYS A 60 -8.51 -5.24 30.48
N ASP A 61 -7.82 -4.10 30.34
CA ASP A 61 -6.36 -4.04 30.17
C ASP A 61 -5.87 -4.99 29.06
N VAL A 62 -6.50 -4.89 27.89
CA VAL A 62 -6.22 -5.79 26.78
C VAL A 62 -4.87 -5.46 26.14
N SER A 63 -4.04 -6.49 25.99
CA SER A 63 -2.83 -6.45 25.15
C SER A 63 -2.85 -7.62 24.17
N PHE A 64 -2.23 -7.43 23.02
CA PHE A 64 -2.21 -8.47 22.00
C PHE A 64 -0.84 -8.58 21.32
N ASP A 65 -0.53 -9.78 20.88
CA ASP A 65 0.63 -10.13 20.07
C ASP A 65 0.13 -11.03 18.91
N VAL A 66 0.28 -10.53 17.69
CA VAL A 66 -0.15 -11.23 16.49
C VAL A 66 1.04 -11.37 15.56
N GLY A 67 1.45 -12.60 15.30
CA GLY A 67 2.44 -12.94 14.28
C GLY A 67 1.78 -13.58 13.08
N VAL A 68 2.08 -13.07 11.88
CA VAL A 68 1.52 -13.55 10.62
C VAL A 68 2.65 -13.95 9.70
N GLN A 69 2.51 -15.10 9.03
CA GLN A 69 3.40 -15.54 7.95
C GLN A 69 2.56 -15.83 6.71
N THR A 70 2.80 -15.07 5.65
CA THR A 70 2.04 -15.13 4.40
C THR A 70 2.82 -15.78 3.27
N ASN A 71 2.09 -16.36 2.33
CA ASN A 71 2.61 -16.83 1.06
C ASN A 71 1.61 -16.45 -0.05
N ASN A 72 1.98 -15.51 -0.90
CA ASN A 72 1.15 -14.99 -2.00
C ASN A 72 -0.26 -14.58 -1.56
N MET A 73 -0.39 -13.99 -0.38
CA MET A 73 -1.68 -13.63 0.20
C MET A 73 -2.11 -12.22 -0.20
N LEU A 74 -3.39 -12.04 -0.44
CA LEU A 74 -3.98 -10.71 -0.61
C LEU A 74 -3.84 -9.93 0.70
N VAL A 75 -2.97 -8.91 0.72
CA VAL A 75 -2.68 -8.12 1.93
C VAL A 75 -3.24 -6.70 1.87
N PHE A 76 -3.67 -6.25 0.68
CA PHE A 76 -4.28 -4.95 0.47
C PHE A 76 -5.16 -4.97 -0.79
N ASP A 77 -6.35 -4.38 -0.74
CA ASP A 77 -7.31 -4.32 -1.86
C ASP A 77 -8.23 -3.09 -1.75
N ALA A 78 -7.63 -1.93 -1.50
CA ALA A 78 -8.39 -0.70 -1.29
C ALA A 78 -8.64 0.05 -2.61
N PRO A 79 -9.88 0.46 -2.89
CA PRO A 79 -10.19 1.34 -4.00
C PRO A 79 -9.78 2.79 -3.70
N GLN A 80 -9.57 3.61 -4.74
CA GLN A 80 -9.21 5.03 -4.62
C GLN A 80 -10.16 5.82 -3.71
N LYS A 81 -11.45 5.48 -3.72
CA LYS A 81 -12.47 6.16 -2.89
C LYS A 81 -12.24 5.95 -1.39
N GLN A 82 -11.66 4.81 -1.00
CA GLN A 82 -11.39 4.47 0.39
C GLN A 82 -10.01 4.99 0.84
N ASN A 83 -9.03 4.90 -0.03
CA ASN A 83 -7.68 5.41 0.20
C ASN A 83 -7.20 6.19 -1.04
N PRO A 84 -7.36 7.52 -1.06
CA PRO A 84 -7.03 8.33 -2.23
C PRO A 84 -5.54 8.43 -2.53
N LEU A 85 -4.68 8.26 -1.51
CA LEU A 85 -3.22 8.36 -1.65
C LEU A 85 -2.60 7.07 -2.21
N ILE A 86 -3.03 5.92 -1.67
CA ILE A 86 -2.51 4.59 -2.07
C ILE A 86 -3.71 3.67 -2.29
N PHE A 87 -3.89 3.18 -3.49
CA PHE A 87 -4.98 2.28 -3.83
C PHE A 87 -4.55 1.20 -4.83
N GLY A 88 -5.35 0.14 -4.92
CA GLY A 88 -5.05 -1.01 -5.77
C GLY A 88 -5.07 -2.31 -5.00
N THR A 89 -4.37 -3.31 -5.53
CA THR A 89 -4.34 -4.67 -5.00
C THR A 89 -2.91 -5.11 -4.78
N VAL A 90 -2.60 -5.64 -3.59
CA VAL A 90 -1.26 -6.16 -3.24
C VAL A 90 -1.37 -7.60 -2.77
N PHE A 91 -0.61 -8.46 -3.43
CA PHE A 91 -0.28 -9.79 -2.96
C PHE A 91 1.12 -9.79 -2.37
N GLY A 92 1.30 -10.47 -1.23
CA GLY A 92 2.58 -10.43 -0.53
C GLY A 92 2.95 -11.73 0.16
N THR A 93 4.24 -12.03 0.08
CA THR A 93 4.89 -13.12 0.81
C THR A 93 5.84 -12.53 1.84
N GLY A 94 5.70 -12.95 3.10
CA GLY A 94 6.55 -12.43 4.17
C GLY A 94 5.97 -12.61 5.56
N THR A 95 6.33 -11.70 6.46
CA THR A 95 5.93 -11.73 7.87
C THR A 95 5.38 -10.39 8.32
N ALA A 96 4.41 -10.44 9.24
CA ALA A 96 3.93 -9.28 9.95
C ALA A 96 3.87 -9.59 11.45
N SER A 97 4.30 -8.65 12.28
CA SER A 97 4.17 -8.68 13.73
C SER A 97 3.38 -7.45 14.18
N ILE A 98 2.26 -7.68 14.87
CA ILE A 98 1.40 -6.61 15.37
C ILE A 98 1.27 -6.78 16.87
N LYS A 99 1.83 -5.85 17.63
CA LYS A 99 1.82 -5.91 19.10
C LYS A 99 1.27 -4.63 19.66
N GLY A 100 0.38 -4.75 20.62
CA GLY A 100 -0.19 -3.55 21.18
C GLY A 100 -0.98 -3.73 22.47
N ASN A 101 -1.38 -2.57 22.95
CA ASN A 101 -2.28 -2.40 24.09
C ASN A 101 -3.14 -1.16 23.87
N GLY A 102 -3.90 -0.74 24.87
CA GLY A 102 -4.76 0.44 24.76
C GLY A 102 -4.03 1.77 24.53
N GLN A 103 -2.69 1.82 24.60
CA GLN A 103 -1.89 3.05 24.51
C GLN A 103 -0.98 3.08 23.28
N LEU A 104 -0.43 1.93 22.88
CA LEU A 104 0.55 1.83 21.80
C LEU A 104 0.31 0.56 20.98
N ILE A 105 0.34 0.69 19.65
CA ILE A 105 0.29 -0.42 18.71
C ILE A 105 1.47 -0.30 17.75
N ASN A 106 2.30 -1.35 17.71
CA ASN A 106 3.44 -1.45 16.81
C ASN A 106 3.13 -2.44 15.70
N PHE A 107 3.43 -2.05 14.46
CA PHE A 107 3.37 -2.89 13.28
C PHE A 107 4.77 -3.00 12.70
N ASP A 108 5.32 -4.21 12.66
CA ASP A 108 6.57 -4.53 12.00
C ASP A 108 6.27 -5.51 10.86
N ILE A 109 6.40 -5.04 9.64
CA ILE A 109 6.01 -5.77 8.43
C ILE A 109 7.22 -5.91 7.52
N ASN A 110 7.54 -7.15 7.15
CA ASN A 110 8.59 -7.48 6.20
C ASN A 110 7.96 -8.32 5.09
N MET A 111 7.78 -7.72 3.91
CA MET A 111 7.04 -8.33 2.81
C MET A 111 7.72 -8.10 1.47
N ARG A 112 7.63 -9.12 0.63
CA ARG A 112 7.94 -9.06 -0.79
C ARG A 112 6.64 -9.00 -1.58
N SER A 113 6.56 -8.14 -2.60
CA SER A 113 5.43 -8.13 -3.53
C SER A 113 5.43 -9.39 -4.39
N ASP A 114 4.25 -9.94 -4.62
CA ASP A 114 4.03 -11.12 -5.47
C ASP A 114 3.31 -10.74 -6.77
N PRO A 115 3.29 -11.63 -7.77
CA PRO A 115 2.58 -11.42 -9.04
C PRO A 115 1.11 -11.03 -8.85
N LYS A 116 0.57 -10.24 -9.78
CA LYS A 116 -0.76 -9.60 -9.75
C LYS A 116 -0.87 -8.43 -8.77
N THR A 117 0.21 -8.00 -8.16
CA THR A 117 0.25 -6.75 -7.41
C THR A 117 0.15 -5.58 -8.37
N SER A 118 -0.80 -4.68 -8.12
CA SER A 118 -0.99 -3.44 -8.88
C SER A 118 -1.33 -2.30 -7.91
N VAL A 119 -0.39 -1.36 -7.75
CA VAL A 119 -0.49 -0.25 -6.80
C VAL A 119 -0.44 1.08 -7.51
N LYS A 120 -1.31 1.99 -7.11
CA LYS A 120 -1.34 3.36 -7.58
C LYS A 120 -1.10 4.31 -6.42
N LEU A 121 -0.21 5.27 -6.64
CA LEU A 121 0.15 6.33 -5.70
C LEU A 121 -0.26 7.67 -6.31
N ASP A 122 -1.13 8.41 -5.63
CA ASP A 122 -1.60 9.74 -6.06
C ASP A 122 -0.99 10.83 -5.18
N PHE A 123 0.02 11.52 -5.70
CA PHE A 123 0.75 12.55 -4.96
C PHE A 123 0.05 13.91 -4.94
N MET A 124 -0.96 14.16 -5.78
CA MET A 124 -1.66 15.45 -5.82
C MET A 124 -2.73 15.59 -4.73
N ASN A 125 -3.18 14.49 -4.15
CA ASN A 125 -4.15 14.52 -3.04
C ASN A 125 -3.54 14.92 -1.69
N ASN A 126 -2.31 15.42 -1.67
CA ASN A 126 -1.57 15.77 -0.44
C ASN A 126 -2.17 16.88 0.40
N SER A 127 -2.95 17.79 -0.18
CA SER A 127 -3.63 18.83 0.60
C SER A 127 -4.67 18.26 1.58
N SER A 128 -5.03 16.99 1.42
CA SER A 128 -5.97 16.29 2.28
C SER A 128 -5.32 15.21 3.16
N ALA A 129 -4.07 14.81 2.87
CA ALA A 129 -3.39 13.75 3.63
C ALA A 129 -3.09 14.15 5.10
N ALA A 130 -3.03 15.43 5.40
CA ALA A 130 -2.91 15.94 6.77
C ALA A 130 -4.23 15.84 7.59
N GLU A 131 -5.36 15.60 6.93
CA GLU A 131 -6.69 15.49 7.56
C GLU A 131 -7.26 14.05 7.50
N TYR A 132 -6.58 13.11 6.85
CA TYR A 132 -7.03 11.72 6.89
C TYR A 132 -6.63 11.08 8.22
N ASP A 133 -7.60 10.99 9.12
CA ASP A 133 -7.56 10.04 10.23
C ASP A 133 -7.50 8.62 9.61
N PHE A 134 -6.30 8.08 9.45
CA PHE A 134 -6.05 6.73 8.91
C PHE A 134 -6.74 5.62 9.70
N ILE A 135 -7.25 5.94 10.90
CA ILE A 135 -8.01 5.03 11.75
C ILE A 135 -9.15 5.80 12.41
N THR A 136 -10.38 5.58 11.96
CA THR A 136 -11.57 6.05 12.65
C THR A 136 -11.91 5.09 13.77
N PHE A 137 -11.59 5.46 15.01
CA PHE A 137 -12.01 4.73 16.18
C PHE A 137 -13.49 5.00 16.46
N VAL A 138 -14.32 3.97 16.47
CA VAL A 138 -15.77 4.12 16.71
C VAL A 138 -16.10 3.97 18.21
N ASN A 139 -16.88 4.90 18.75
CA ASN A 139 -17.24 4.93 20.17
C ASN A 139 -18.20 3.75 20.53
N LYS A 140 -17.95 3.09 21.65
CA LYS A 140 -18.71 1.93 22.16
C LYS A 140 -20.22 2.23 22.36
N LYS A 141 -20.63 3.49 22.57
CA LYS A 141 -22.04 3.89 22.64
C LYS A 141 -22.72 3.86 21.27
N GLU A 142 -22.07 4.35 20.24
CA GLU A 142 -22.58 4.34 18.86
C GLU A 142 -22.71 2.92 18.32
N LEU A 143 -21.76 2.03 18.67
CA LEU A 143 -21.86 0.60 18.35
C LEU A 143 -23.05 -0.09 19.02
N ARG A 144 -23.40 0.28 20.26
CA ARG A 144 -24.56 -0.27 20.95
C ARG A 144 -25.89 0.18 20.33
N GLU A 145 -25.99 1.42 19.91
CA GLU A 145 -27.17 1.96 19.23
C GLU A 145 -27.33 1.39 17.83
N MET A 146 -26.23 1.18 17.08
CA MET A 146 -26.24 0.51 15.79
C MET A 146 -26.58 -0.98 15.86
N ALA A 147 -26.12 -1.67 16.90
CA ALA A 147 -26.42 -3.10 17.10
C ALA A 147 -27.90 -3.38 17.42
N LEU A 148 -28.62 -2.38 17.92
CA LEU A 148 -30.05 -2.49 18.23
C LEU A 148 -30.95 -2.19 17.02
N THR A 149 -30.40 -1.66 15.92
CA THR A 149 -31.18 -1.16 14.78
C THR A 149 -30.93 -1.86 13.44
N LYS A 150 -29.98 -2.82 13.37
CA LYS A 150 -29.68 -3.55 12.12
C LYS A 150 -29.61 -5.07 12.31
N PRO A 151 -30.05 -5.87 11.31
CA PRO A 151 -29.95 -7.33 11.36
C PRO A 151 -28.48 -7.79 11.34
N ALA A 152 -28.26 -9.02 11.86
CA ALA A 152 -26.99 -9.63 12.25
C ALA A 152 -25.88 -9.77 11.18
N ASP A 153 -26.05 -9.29 9.97
CA ASP A 153 -25.10 -9.47 8.85
C ASP A 153 -23.97 -8.45 8.76
N SER A 154 -23.81 -7.60 9.76
CA SER A 154 -22.71 -6.62 9.80
C SER A 154 -22.13 -6.50 11.21
N ILE A 155 -21.37 -7.51 11.62
CA ILE A 155 -20.53 -7.42 12.81
C ILE A 155 -19.29 -6.58 12.41
N LYS A 156 -19.30 -5.30 12.79
CA LYS A 156 -18.11 -4.45 12.68
C LYS A 156 -17.09 -4.84 13.74
N PRO A 157 -15.78 -4.87 13.42
CA PRO A 157 -14.75 -5.24 14.37
C PRO A 157 -14.71 -4.27 15.57
N LEU A 158 -14.56 -4.83 16.76
CA LEU A 158 -14.38 -4.08 18.00
C LEU A 158 -12.97 -3.48 18.03
N ILE A 159 -12.88 -2.18 17.79
CA ILE A 159 -11.64 -1.42 18.01
C ILE A 159 -11.85 -0.56 19.24
N PHE A 160 -10.94 -0.67 20.21
CA PHE A 160 -11.04 -0.02 21.53
C PHE A 160 -10.60 1.44 21.44
N LYS A 161 -11.46 2.36 21.88
CA LYS A 161 -11.13 3.79 22.06
C LYS A 161 -11.18 4.16 23.55
N ASN A 162 -10.14 4.80 24.05
CA ASN A 162 -10.22 5.64 25.25
C ASN A 162 -10.60 7.05 24.82
N GLU A 163 -11.51 7.69 25.57
CA GLU A 163 -12.22 8.91 25.18
C GLU A 163 -11.34 10.18 25.03
N ASP A 164 -10.05 10.18 25.40
CA ASP A 164 -9.22 11.38 25.36
C ASP A 164 -7.89 11.29 24.60
N GLU A 165 -7.36 10.09 24.32
CA GLU A 165 -6.20 9.92 23.43
C GLU A 165 -6.24 8.52 22.78
N GLY A 166 -6.43 8.45 21.46
CA GLY A 166 -6.31 7.18 20.73
C GLY A 166 -4.94 6.55 20.93
N ALA A 167 -4.84 5.22 20.79
CA ALA A 167 -3.56 4.52 20.90
C ALA A 167 -2.55 5.11 19.89
N GLU A 168 -1.31 5.33 20.34
CA GLU A 168 -0.21 5.68 19.45
C GLU A 168 0.07 4.53 18.49
N LEU A 169 0.14 4.81 17.19
CA LEU A 169 0.52 3.85 16.17
C LEU A 169 1.97 4.06 15.77
N ARG A 170 2.70 2.96 15.62
CA ARG A 170 4.04 2.94 15.02
C ARG A 170 4.07 1.84 13.98
N MET A 171 4.34 2.21 12.75
CA MET A 171 4.38 1.31 11.62
C MET A 171 5.76 1.31 10.99
N ASN A 172 6.31 0.13 10.80
CA ASN A 172 7.60 -0.11 10.20
C ASN A 172 7.43 -1.15 9.10
N PHE A 173 7.65 -0.76 7.88
CA PHE A 173 7.56 -1.65 6.74
C PHE A 173 8.94 -1.82 6.12
N LEU A 174 9.32 -3.04 5.87
CA LEU A 174 10.42 -3.39 4.97
C LEU A 174 9.82 -4.12 3.77
N LEU A 175 9.83 -3.47 2.62
CA LEU A 175 9.16 -3.93 1.42
C LEU A 175 10.16 -4.23 0.32
N ASP A 176 10.16 -5.45 -0.18
CA ASP A 176 10.87 -5.82 -1.40
C ASP A 176 9.90 -5.81 -2.58
N ILE A 177 10.11 -4.89 -3.50
CA ILE A 177 9.32 -4.73 -4.71
C ILE A 177 9.94 -5.58 -5.81
N THR A 178 9.15 -6.45 -6.42
CA THR A 178 9.57 -7.32 -7.52
C THR A 178 9.10 -6.77 -8.86
N PRO A 179 9.77 -7.10 -9.97
CA PRO A 179 9.38 -6.66 -11.31
C PRO A 179 7.99 -7.19 -11.77
N ASP A 180 7.39 -8.11 -11.03
CA ASP A 180 6.05 -8.63 -11.31
C ASP A 180 4.93 -7.69 -10.79
N ALA A 181 5.30 -6.65 -10.05
CA ALA A 181 4.37 -5.65 -9.55
C ALA A 181 4.23 -4.49 -10.54
N ASP A 182 2.98 -4.13 -10.84
CA ASP A 182 2.65 -2.93 -11.60
C ASP A 182 2.49 -1.73 -10.68
N ILE A 183 3.26 -0.67 -10.92
CA ILE A 183 3.22 0.56 -10.13
C ILE A 183 2.83 1.73 -11.03
N GLU A 184 1.86 2.53 -10.57
CA GLU A 184 1.44 3.77 -11.20
C GLU A 184 1.64 4.93 -10.22
N LEU A 185 2.46 5.91 -10.60
CA LEU A 185 2.65 7.17 -9.88
C LEU A 185 1.85 8.25 -10.59
N ILE A 186 0.81 8.77 -9.95
CA ILE A 186 -0.04 9.83 -10.49
C ILE A 186 0.52 11.16 -9.95
N MET A 187 1.03 12.00 -10.86
CA MET A 187 1.61 13.31 -10.53
C MET A 187 0.63 14.44 -10.75
N ASP A 188 -0.24 14.34 -11.75
CA ASP A 188 -1.36 15.25 -11.97
C ASP A 188 -2.54 14.47 -12.55
N PRO A 189 -3.56 14.12 -11.74
CA PRO A 189 -4.71 13.36 -12.21
C PRO A 189 -5.59 14.16 -13.19
N VAL A 190 -5.58 15.50 -13.12
CA VAL A 190 -6.38 16.37 -13.99
C VAL A 190 -5.72 16.51 -15.36
N ALA A 191 -4.41 16.68 -15.40
CA ALA A 191 -3.65 16.74 -16.64
C ALA A 191 -3.39 15.34 -17.23
N GLY A 192 -3.46 14.28 -16.42
CA GLY A 192 -3.14 12.91 -16.81
C GLY A 192 -1.64 12.61 -16.77
N ASP A 193 -0.89 13.40 -16.00
CA ASP A 193 0.57 13.26 -15.85
C ASP A 193 0.87 12.11 -14.89
N LYS A 194 1.48 11.03 -15.40
CA LYS A 194 1.72 9.82 -14.61
C LYS A 194 2.87 8.95 -15.16
N ILE A 195 3.51 8.26 -14.25
CA ILE A 195 4.48 7.20 -14.55
C ILE A 195 3.83 5.84 -14.28
N THR A 196 3.91 4.94 -15.24
CA THR A 196 3.46 3.55 -15.08
C THR A 196 4.61 2.61 -15.40
N GLY A 197 4.78 1.56 -14.63
CA GLY A 197 5.83 0.60 -14.92
C GLY A 197 6.00 -0.50 -13.90
N ASN A 198 6.86 -1.44 -14.27
CA ASN A 198 7.33 -2.49 -13.39
C ASN A 198 8.62 -2.02 -12.70
N CYS A 199 8.68 -2.21 -11.42
CA CYS A 199 9.76 -1.70 -10.59
C CYS A 199 10.41 -2.82 -9.79
N ASN A 200 11.67 -2.61 -9.41
CA ASN A 200 12.37 -3.45 -8.44
C ASN A 200 13.06 -2.58 -7.40
N GLY A 201 13.21 -3.10 -6.20
CA GLY A 201 13.92 -2.39 -5.14
C GLY A 201 13.42 -2.74 -3.76
N SER A 202 14.09 -2.18 -2.76
CA SER A 202 13.71 -2.34 -1.36
C SER A 202 13.42 -0.98 -0.74
N LEU A 203 12.30 -0.88 -0.04
CA LEU A 203 11.87 0.31 0.69
C LEU A 203 11.70 0.00 2.17
N GLN A 204 12.23 0.88 2.99
CA GLN A 204 11.84 0.99 4.39
C GLN A 204 10.90 2.18 4.54
N ILE A 205 9.69 1.92 5.07
CA ILE A 205 8.67 2.94 5.31
C ILE A 205 8.39 3.00 6.81
N GLN A 206 8.44 4.18 7.37
CA GLN A 206 8.13 4.45 8.77
C GLN A 206 7.00 5.46 8.85
N TYR A 207 5.99 5.15 9.63
CA TYR A 207 4.84 6.02 9.86
C TYR A 207 4.32 5.85 11.29
N GLY A 208 3.75 6.89 11.85
CA GLY A 208 3.10 6.83 13.15
C GLY A 208 2.22 8.04 13.42
N THR A 209 1.33 7.92 14.40
CA THR A 209 0.43 9.03 14.78
C THR A 209 1.16 10.27 15.31
N LYS A 210 2.41 10.11 15.75
CA LYS A 210 3.28 11.19 16.26
C LYS A 210 4.51 11.41 15.39
N THR A 211 4.63 10.71 14.27
CA THR A 211 5.79 10.80 13.38
C THR A 211 5.32 10.88 11.94
N ASP A 212 5.92 11.78 11.18
CA ASP A 212 5.65 11.93 9.76
C ASP A 212 6.04 10.68 8.98
N LEU A 213 5.45 10.53 7.80
CA LEU A 213 5.82 9.48 6.85
C LEU A 213 7.28 9.66 6.43
N ARG A 214 8.08 8.62 6.62
CA ARG A 214 9.47 8.54 6.19
C ARG A 214 9.67 7.34 5.29
N MET A 215 10.37 7.54 4.18
CA MET A 215 10.71 6.50 3.24
C MET A 215 12.21 6.49 2.96
N TYR A 216 12.82 5.32 2.95
CA TYR A 216 14.24 5.12 2.66
C TYR A 216 14.42 3.97 1.69
N GLY A 217 15.31 4.11 0.74
CA GLY A 217 15.65 3.07 -0.24
C GLY A 217 15.56 3.54 -1.67
N ASN A 218 15.75 2.61 -2.58
CA ASN A 218 15.80 2.87 -4.02
C ASN A 218 14.78 2.00 -4.74
N ILE A 219 14.08 2.59 -5.70
CA ILE A 219 13.23 1.87 -6.65
C ILE A 219 13.82 2.06 -8.05
N GLY A 220 14.23 0.97 -8.68
CA GLY A 220 14.61 0.93 -10.08
C GLY A 220 13.39 0.67 -10.97
N ILE A 221 13.25 1.42 -12.05
CA ILE A 221 12.21 1.18 -13.05
C ILE A 221 12.80 0.26 -14.12
N VAL A 222 12.27 -0.97 -14.20
CA VAL A 222 12.74 -1.98 -15.18
C VAL A 222 12.19 -1.66 -16.57
N GLN A 223 10.92 -1.36 -16.63
CA GLN A 223 10.23 -0.90 -17.84
C GLN A 223 9.04 -0.04 -17.47
N GLY A 224 8.74 0.95 -18.29
CA GLY A 224 7.61 1.83 -17.99
C GLY A 224 7.39 2.89 -19.04
N ASN A 225 6.36 3.67 -18.80
CA ASN A 225 5.99 4.81 -19.62
C ASN A 225 5.74 6.03 -18.73
N TYR A 226 6.20 7.18 -19.18
CA TYR A 226 5.88 8.47 -18.61
C TYR A 226 4.90 9.19 -19.54
N ASN A 227 3.66 9.29 -19.12
CA ASN A 227 2.66 10.10 -19.78
C ASN A 227 2.82 11.54 -19.32
N PHE A 228 3.52 12.33 -20.12
CA PHE A 228 3.71 13.75 -19.88
C PHE A 228 2.55 14.55 -20.45
N SER A 229 2.01 15.45 -19.65
CA SER A 229 1.00 16.40 -20.06
C SER A 229 1.42 17.82 -19.70
N LEU A 230 1.34 18.73 -20.66
CA LEU A 230 1.59 20.14 -20.45
C LEU A 230 0.30 20.94 -20.71
N GLN A 231 -0.24 21.56 -19.67
CA GLN A 231 -1.44 22.42 -19.73
C GLN A 231 -2.64 21.77 -20.45
N GLN A 232 -2.76 20.43 -20.41
CA GLN A 232 -3.78 19.66 -21.10
C GLN A 232 -3.79 19.80 -22.64
N LEU A 233 -2.82 20.50 -23.22
CA LEU A 233 -2.72 20.75 -24.67
C LEU A 233 -1.72 19.82 -25.36
N ILE A 234 -0.65 19.47 -24.65
CA ILE A 234 0.41 18.61 -25.19
C ILE A 234 0.45 17.32 -24.36
N HIS A 235 0.19 16.21 -25.01
CA HIS A 235 0.33 14.89 -24.41
C HIS A 235 1.43 14.12 -25.12
N LYS A 236 2.43 13.65 -24.38
CA LYS A 236 3.55 12.87 -24.92
C LYS A 236 3.78 11.65 -24.05
N ASN A 237 3.93 10.51 -24.70
CA ASN A 237 4.26 9.25 -24.02
C ASN A 237 5.73 8.96 -24.21
N PHE A 238 6.51 9.05 -23.15
CA PHE A 238 7.93 8.71 -23.11
C PHE A 238 8.10 7.27 -22.63
N LYS A 239 8.84 6.48 -23.36
CA LYS A 239 9.23 5.14 -22.90
C LYS A 239 10.41 5.27 -21.93
N ILE A 240 10.22 4.85 -20.69
CA ILE A 240 11.26 4.85 -19.68
C ILE A 240 12.25 3.73 -19.98
N ARG A 241 13.53 4.03 -19.88
CA ARG A 241 14.61 3.07 -20.06
C ARG A 241 15.02 2.45 -18.74
N ASP A 242 15.51 1.24 -18.82
CA ASP A 242 16.20 0.57 -17.73
C ASP A 242 17.35 1.43 -17.18
N GLY A 243 17.59 1.35 -15.87
CA GLY A 243 18.54 2.20 -15.16
C GLY A 243 17.96 3.51 -14.63
N SER A 244 16.65 3.75 -14.83
CA SER A 244 15.93 4.84 -14.16
C SER A 244 15.70 4.49 -12.69
N ILE A 245 15.99 5.41 -11.77
CA ILE A 245 15.97 5.17 -10.32
C ILE A 245 15.25 6.30 -9.61
N ILE A 246 14.42 5.95 -8.63
CA ILE A 246 13.84 6.85 -7.64
C ILE A 246 14.50 6.55 -6.30
N ASN A 247 15.06 7.55 -5.64
CA ASN A 247 15.77 7.44 -4.39
C ASN A 247 15.05 8.20 -3.29
N PHE A 248 14.66 7.49 -2.22
CA PHE A 248 14.01 8.03 -1.04
C PHE A 248 15.00 8.16 0.12
N ARG A 249 15.03 9.32 0.78
CA ARG A 249 15.97 9.66 1.86
C ARG A 249 15.31 10.27 3.09
N GLY A 250 14.05 10.00 3.32
CA GLY A 250 13.24 10.53 4.41
C GLY A 250 11.89 10.98 3.92
N ASP A 251 11.68 12.28 3.69
CA ASP A 251 10.44 12.79 3.15
C ASP A 251 10.21 12.25 1.74
N PRO A 252 9.08 11.53 1.48
CA PRO A 252 8.79 10.98 0.17
C PRO A 252 8.60 12.05 -0.93
N PHE A 253 8.23 13.29 -0.56
CA PHE A 253 8.09 14.40 -1.48
C PHE A 253 9.41 15.04 -1.90
N GLU A 254 10.47 14.78 -1.14
CA GLU A 254 11.85 15.17 -1.46
C GLU A 254 12.64 14.04 -2.15
N ALA A 255 11.95 13.05 -2.71
CA ALA A 255 12.60 11.96 -3.43
C ALA A 255 13.36 12.49 -4.65
N THR A 256 14.57 11.96 -4.84
CA THR A 256 15.38 12.28 -6.02
C THR A 256 15.08 11.27 -7.13
N MET A 257 14.70 11.78 -8.30
CA MET A 257 14.41 10.96 -9.48
C MET A 257 15.50 11.15 -10.53
N ASN A 258 16.07 10.04 -11.00
CA ASN A 258 16.93 10.00 -12.18
C ASN A 258 16.24 9.11 -13.22
N VAL A 259 15.49 9.73 -14.13
CA VAL A 259 14.66 9.04 -15.10
C VAL A 259 15.17 9.32 -16.52
N ASN A 260 15.60 8.28 -17.21
CA ASN A 260 15.93 8.33 -18.63
C ASN A 260 14.74 7.86 -19.45
N ALA A 261 14.15 8.76 -20.23
CA ALA A 261 12.99 8.43 -21.03
C ALA A 261 13.14 8.91 -22.48
N ILE A 262 12.52 8.19 -23.42
CA ILE A 262 12.61 8.46 -24.84
C ILE A 262 11.21 8.61 -25.43
N TYR A 263 11.06 9.68 -26.18
CA TYR A 263 9.94 9.89 -27.08
C TYR A 263 10.41 9.76 -28.54
N ASN A 264 9.82 8.83 -29.26
CA ASN A 264 10.10 8.61 -30.68
C ASN A 264 9.14 9.46 -31.51
N VAL A 265 9.69 10.27 -32.38
CA VAL A 265 8.94 11.09 -33.32
C VAL A 265 9.58 11.04 -34.70
N THR A 266 8.78 11.14 -35.75
CA THR A 266 9.27 11.35 -37.10
C THR A 266 9.22 12.85 -37.40
N ALA A 267 10.37 13.45 -37.65
CA ALA A 267 10.51 14.88 -37.89
C ALA A 267 11.42 15.17 -39.07
N ASN A 268 11.24 16.33 -39.65
CA ASN A 268 12.17 16.88 -40.64
C ASN A 268 13.34 17.52 -39.83
N ILE A 269 14.54 17.01 -40.02
CA ILE A 269 15.71 17.49 -39.27
C ILE A 269 16.05 18.93 -39.64
N GLN A 270 15.74 19.37 -40.88
CA GLN A 270 15.97 20.74 -41.31
C GLN A 270 15.14 21.76 -40.52
N ASP A 271 13.98 21.37 -39.99
CA ASP A 271 13.15 22.22 -39.15
C ASP A 271 13.79 22.46 -37.76
N LEU A 272 14.67 21.54 -37.33
CA LEU A 272 15.43 21.65 -36.06
C LEU A 272 16.72 22.44 -36.22
N ASP A 273 17.39 22.29 -37.37
CA ASP A 273 18.63 23.01 -37.72
C ASP A 273 18.64 23.43 -39.17
N PRO A 274 18.30 24.71 -39.44
CA PRO A 274 18.25 25.23 -40.84
C PRO A 274 19.59 25.20 -41.57
N SER A 275 20.71 25.02 -40.85
CA SER A 275 22.05 24.92 -41.48
C SER A 275 22.28 23.58 -42.19
N LEU A 276 21.44 22.57 -41.92
CA LEU A 276 21.51 21.27 -42.57
C LEU A 276 20.92 21.34 -43.98
N THR A 277 21.76 21.53 -44.98
CA THR A 277 21.37 21.75 -46.40
C THR A 277 21.30 20.47 -47.22
N TYR A 278 21.62 19.31 -46.65
CA TYR A 278 21.64 18.02 -47.38
C TYR A 278 20.23 17.56 -47.75
N GLU A 279 20.06 16.95 -48.94
CA GLU A 279 18.76 16.41 -49.37
C GLU A 279 18.15 15.39 -48.40
N SER A 280 19.00 14.63 -47.68
CA SER A 280 18.57 13.69 -46.64
C SER A 280 17.97 14.38 -45.43
N SER A 281 18.33 15.64 -45.15
CA SER A 281 17.80 16.39 -44.00
C SER A 281 16.35 16.90 -44.24
N ARG A 282 15.88 16.92 -45.50
CA ARG A 282 14.52 17.28 -45.87
C ARG A 282 13.53 16.13 -45.78
N ARG A 283 14.02 14.90 -45.56
CA ARG A 283 13.15 13.72 -45.42
C ARG A 283 12.75 13.55 -43.94
N ASN A 284 11.51 13.13 -43.72
CA ASN A 284 11.06 12.73 -42.43
C ASN A 284 11.92 11.57 -41.90
N THR A 285 12.63 11.81 -40.82
CA THR A 285 13.57 10.86 -40.21
C THR A 285 13.10 10.53 -38.79
N PRO A 286 13.21 9.28 -38.33
CA PRO A 286 12.95 8.93 -36.95
C PRO A 286 13.94 9.64 -36.01
N VAL A 287 13.43 10.41 -35.07
CA VAL A 287 14.20 11.18 -34.09
C VAL A 287 13.83 10.71 -32.68
N ASN A 288 14.83 10.53 -31.85
CA ASN A 288 14.65 10.18 -30.44
C ASN A 288 14.83 11.44 -29.59
N CYS A 289 13.76 11.93 -28.99
CA CYS A 289 13.84 12.97 -27.97
C CYS A 289 14.13 12.31 -26.62
N VAL A 290 15.27 12.67 -26.01
CA VAL A 290 15.69 12.10 -24.73
C VAL A 290 15.38 13.08 -23.62
N LEU A 291 14.62 12.63 -22.61
CA LEU A 291 14.39 13.30 -21.35
C LEU A 291 15.37 12.69 -20.32
N LYS A 292 16.11 13.57 -19.64
CA LYS A 292 17.04 13.18 -18.56
C LYS A 292 16.77 14.00 -17.31
#